data_f4fbb32df645a8586a9d8a19e02203e3
#
_entry.id   f4fbb32df645a8586a9d8a19e02203e3
#
_cell.length_a   1.000
_cell.length_b   1.000
_cell.length_c   1.000
_cell.angle_alpha   90.00
_cell.angle_beta   90.00
_cell.angle_gamma   90.00
#
_symmetry.space_group_name_H-M   'P 1'
#
loop_
_entity.id
_entity.type
_entity.pdbx_description
1 polymer ?
#
loop_
_entity_poly.entity_id
_entity_poly.type
_entity_poly.pdbx_seq_one_letter_code
_entity_poly.pdbx_strand_id
1 'polypeptide(L)'
;MREETMEHAILVHSPEYANWVFDATHPTQGRRFLHGRNQIMLEAQKRHLNVYEIPPEMPSTEDINSVHDMSYVFDVTIRGESSEWTGQRHDLGELAKLFVGGTLTALDTLIDFKTRLAIHLAGAKHHAMREYSSGFCIFNDFAIAATKATNEYEQRVAIFDCDAHHGDGTEMLLKKNKKVMTYSVHEYGIFPGSGLLSDYSARAYNFPLAGGTGDEGLLSATEMFLEACEEFQPTMIFVACGADGLANDPLSNLQYTADGYFKSMRMIREQFPDHPILLGGAGGYLPDTETPEVWKVAALGLMPLPTEVVQP
;
A
#
# COMPACT_ATOMS: atom_id res chain seq x y z
N MET A 1 13.41 7.93 -32.14
CA MET A 1 12.22 8.19 -31.31
C MET A 1 12.76 8.71 -30.00
N ARG A 2 12.39 9.91 -29.55
CA ARG A 2 12.74 10.37 -28.21
C ARG A 2 12.02 9.45 -27.24
N GLU A 3 12.75 8.85 -26.28
CA GLU A 3 12.12 8.25 -25.10
C GLU A 3 11.23 9.34 -24.49
N GLU A 4 9.92 9.18 -24.59
CA GLU A 4 9.01 9.99 -23.77
C GLU A 4 9.36 9.65 -22.34
N THR A 5 9.91 10.63 -21.63
CA THR A 5 10.28 10.51 -20.23
C THR A 5 9.04 10.05 -19.47
N MET A 6 9.14 8.96 -18.69
CA MET A 6 8.05 8.39 -17.87
C MET A 6 7.76 9.32 -16.66
N GLU A 7 7.47 10.59 -16.95
CA GLU A 7 7.21 11.65 -15.95
C GLU A 7 5.73 11.69 -15.53
N HIS A 8 5.06 10.53 -15.54
CA HIS A 8 3.66 10.45 -15.17
C HIS A 8 3.42 9.33 -14.15
N ALA A 9 2.29 9.43 -13.45
CA ALA A 9 1.80 8.36 -12.59
C ALA A 9 0.53 7.72 -13.19
N ILE A 10 0.30 6.46 -12.84
CA ILE A 10 -0.96 5.77 -13.13
C ILE A 10 -1.70 5.55 -11.82
N LEU A 11 -2.97 5.98 -11.78
CA LEU A 11 -3.88 5.77 -10.67
C LEU A 11 -4.90 4.70 -11.06
N VAL A 12 -4.87 3.56 -10.36
CA VAL A 12 -5.88 2.51 -10.53
C VAL A 12 -7.05 2.78 -9.60
N HIS A 13 -8.25 2.96 -10.16
CA HIS A 13 -9.44 3.26 -9.37
C HIS A 13 -10.70 2.68 -10.00
N SER A 14 -11.67 2.29 -9.13
CA SER A 14 -13.04 1.97 -9.51
C SER A 14 -14.01 2.74 -8.62
N PRO A 15 -15.08 3.33 -9.19
CA PRO A 15 -16.17 3.91 -8.39
C PRO A 15 -16.81 2.92 -7.41
N GLU A 16 -16.75 1.63 -7.71
CA GLU A 16 -17.29 0.55 -6.86
C GLU A 16 -16.60 0.48 -5.49
N TYR A 17 -15.36 0.94 -5.37
CA TYR A 17 -14.63 0.98 -4.10
C TYR A 17 -15.36 1.78 -3.01
N ALA A 18 -16.21 2.75 -3.39
CA ALA A 18 -17.05 3.49 -2.44
C ALA A 18 -18.06 2.60 -1.69
N ASN A 19 -18.41 1.43 -2.24
CA ASN A 19 -19.32 0.46 -1.63
C ASN A 19 -18.64 -0.43 -0.57
N TRP A 20 -17.34 -0.26 -0.29
CA TRP A 20 -16.64 -0.95 0.78
C TRP A 20 -17.12 -0.45 2.14
N VAL A 21 -18.24 -0.98 2.60
CA VAL A 21 -18.91 -0.59 3.84
C VAL A 21 -19.39 -1.85 4.55
N PHE A 22 -18.79 -2.16 5.72
CA PHE A 22 -19.22 -3.30 6.54
C PHE A 22 -20.54 -2.97 7.23
N ASP A 23 -20.61 -1.80 7.86
CA ASP A 23 -21.83 -1.15 8.35
C ASP A 23 -21.66 0.38 8.37
N ALA A 24 -22.72 1.10 8.70
CA ALA A 24 -22.72 2.57 8.66
C ALA A 24 -21.81 3.24 9.72
N THR A 25 -21.48 2.53 10.80
CA THR A 25 -20.68 3.03 11.92
C THR A 25 -19.25 2.49 11.92
N HIS A 26 -18.97 1.55 11.04
CA HIS A 26 -17.65 0.94 10.94
C HIS A 26 -16.60 1.98 10.56
N PRO A 27 -15.41 1.98 11.20
CA PRO A 27 -14.37 2.98 10.92
C PRO A 27 -13.90 2.97 9.47
N THR A 28 -13.79 1.79 8.84
CA THR A 28 -13.41 1.74 7.42
C THR A 28 -14.60 2.03 6.52
N GLN A 29 -14.47 3.08 5.70
CA GLN A 29 -15.52 3.56 4.80
C GLN A 29 -14.95 3.72 3.38
N GLY A 30 -15.57 3.06 2.40
CA GLY A 30 -15.08 3.02 1.01
C GLY A 30 -15.01 4.39 0.34
N ARG A 31 -15.83 5.37 0.77
CA ARG A 31 -15.79 6.73 0.20
C ARG A 31 -14.43 7.40 0.33
N ARG A 32 -13.56 6.96 1.28
CA ARG A 32 -12.19 7.47 1.40
C ARG A 32 -11.36 7.28 0.12
N PHE A 33 -11.59 6.18 -0.59
CA PHE A 33 -10.88 5.90 -1.85
C PHE A 33 -11.26 6.88 -2.96
N LEU A 34 -12.56 7.21 -3.06
CA LEU A 34 -13.05 8.21 -4.01
C LEU A 34 -12.53 9.62 -3.65
N HIS A 35 -12.54 9.97 -2.37
CA HIS A 35 -12.05 11.28 -1.93
C HIS A 35 -10.54 11.40 -2.15
N GLY A 36 -9.75 10.38 -1.85
CA GLY A 36 -8.31 10.35 -2.13
C GLY A 36 -8.00 10.48 -3.62
N ARG A 37 -8.69 9.71 -4.45
CA ARG A 37 -8.62 9.83 -5.91
C ARG A 37 -8.90 11.27 -6.36
N ASN A 38 -9.98 11.85 -5.89
CA ASN A 38 -10.38 13.20 -6.30
C ASN A 38 -9.34 14.26 -5.89
N GLN A 39 -8.77 14.15 -4.69
CA GLN A 39 -7.73 15.07 -4.23
C GLN A 39 -6.43 14.93 -5.04
N ILE A 40 -5.99 13.71 -5.36
CA ILE A 40 -4.81 13.47 -6.20
C ILE A 40 -5.03 14.09 -7.59
N MET A 41 -6.16 13.81 -8.24
CA MET A 41 -6.45 14.31 -9.59
C MET A 41 -6.55 15.83 -9.63
N LEU A 42 -7.22 16.43 -8.62
CA LEU A 42 -7.33 17.90 -8.52
C LEU A 42 -5.96 18.57 -8.34
N GLU A 43 -5.12 18.00 -7.48
CA GLU A 43 -3.80 18.55 -7.21
C GLU A 43 -2.85 18.36 -8.41
N ALA A 44 -2.94 17.22 -9.09
CA ALA A 44 -2.22 16.98 -10.33
C ALA A 44 -2.59 18.03 -11.39
N GLN A 45 -3.88 18.32 -11.56
CA GLN A 45 -4.33 19.37 -12.49
C GLN A 45 -3.77 20.75 -12.11
N LYS A 46 -3.81 21.14 -10.83
CA LYS A 46 -3.28 22.44 -10.36
C LYS A 46 -1.78 22.58 -10.60
N ARG A 47 -1.02 21.50 -10.45
CA ARG A 47 0.45 21.50 -10.60
C ARG A 47 0.92 21.12 -12.00
N HIS A 48 0.01 20.86 -12.93
CA HIS A 48 0.32 20.39 -14.29
C HIS A 48 1.12 19.07 -14.30
N LEU A 49 0.82 18.18 -13.34
CA LEU A 49 1.39 16.84 -13.27
C LEU A 49 0.54 15.87 -14.11
N ASN A 50 1.20 14.96 -14.78
CA ASN A 50 0.52 13.93 -15.57
C ASN A 50 0.15 12.74 -14.67
N VAL A 51 -1.13 12.57 -14.36
CA VAL A 51 -1.69 11.40 -13.69
C VAL A 51 -2.82 10.85 -14.55
N TYR A 52 -2.68 9.60 -14.97
CA TYR A 52 -3.69 8.91 -15.79
C TYR A 52 -4.43 7.90 -14.93
N GLU A 53 -5.77 7.91 -15.03
CA GLU A 53 -6.61 6.96 -14.33
C GLU A 53 -6.96 5.79 -15.24
N ILE A 54 -6.86 4.57 -14.69
CA ILE A 54 -7.29 3.34 -15.36
C ILE A 54 -8.15 2.50 -14.41
N PRO A 55 -9.09 1.69 -14.94
CA PRO A 55 -9.86 0.77 -14.11
C PRO A 55 -9.02 -0.44 -13.69
N PRO A 56 -9.37 -1.09 -12.54
CA PRO A 56 -8.80 -2.38 -12.18
C PRO A 56 -9.31 -3.49 -13.09
N GLU A 57 -8.48 -4.50 -13.32
CA GLU A 57 -8.89 -5.77 -13.89
C GLU A 57 -9.20 -6.77 -12.78
N MET A 58 -10.12 -7.73 -13.02
CA MET A 58 -10.40 -8.78 -12.04
C MET A 58 -9.24 -9.78 -12.00
N PRO A 59 -8.75 -10.17 -10.80
CA PRO A 59 -7.69 -11.17 -10.70
C PRO A 59 -8.20 -12.56 -11.03
N SER A 60 -7.32 -13.46 -11.42
CA SER A 60 -7.61 -14.89 -11.45
C SER A 60 -7.71 -15.45 -10.01
N THR A 61 -8.40 -16.58 -9.87
CA THR A 61 -8.43 -17.27 -8.57
C THR A 61 -7.04 -17.81 -8.20
N GLU A 62 -6.24 -18.17 -9.18
CA GLU A 62 -4.86 -18.63 -9.00
C GLU A 62 -3.97 -17.54 -8.42
N ASP A 63 -4.15 -16.28 -8.84
CA ASP A 63 -3.42 -15.16 -8.26
C ASP A 63 -3.68 -15.07 -6.75
N ILE A 64 -4.96 -15.14 -6.32
CA ILE A 64 -5.33 -15.05 -4.90
C ILE A 64 -4.81 -16.28 -4.14
N ASN A 65 -4.95 -17.47 -4.71
CA ASN A 65 -4.47 -18.74 -4.12
C ASN A 65 -2.94 -18.84 -4.05
N SER A 66 -2.20 -17.94 -4.69
CA SER A 66 -0.73 -17.92 -4.60
C SER A 66 -0.23 -17.71 -3.16
N VAL A 67 -1.02 -17.02 -2.33
CA VAL A 67 -0.69 -16.76 -0.91
C VAL A 67 -1.80 -17.16 0.06
N HIS A 68 -3.06 -17.23 -0.38
CA HIS A 68 -4.20 -17.61 0.45
C HIS A 68 -4.62 -19.07 0.25
N ASP A 69 -5.22 -19.67 1.27
CA ASP A 69 -5.77 -21.01 1.19
C ASP A 69 -7.04 -21.05 0.34
N MET A 70 -7.16 -22.08 -0.50
CA MET A 70 -8.30 -22.24 -1.42
C MET A 70 -9.66 -22.31 -0.69
N SER A 71 -9.72 -22.92 0.49
CA SER A 71 -10.97 -23.01 1.24
C SER A 71 -11.39 -21.65 1.77
N TYR A 72 -10.44 -20.84 2.24
CA TYR A 72 -10.68 -19.47 2.67
C TYR A 72 -11.14 -18.58 1.51
N VAL A 73 -10.46 -18.66 0.37
CA VAL A 73 -10.86 -17.92 -0.84
C VAL A 73 -12.27 -18.30 -1.27
N PHE A 74 -12.62 -19.59 -1.23
CA PHE A 74 -13.97 -20.09 -1.54
C PHE A 74 -15.02 -19.55 -0.56
N ASP A 75 -14.74 -19.55 0.74
CA ASP A 75 -15.67 -19.03 1.75
C ASP A 75 -15.97 -17.53 1.51
N VAL A 76 -14.94 -16.72 1.23
CA VAL A 76 -15.12 -15.30 0.95
C VAL A 76 -15.85 -15.05 -0.37
N THR A 77 -15.40 -15.69 -1.46
CA THR A 77 -15.85 -15.31 -2.82
C THR A 77 -17.13 -16.00 -3.24
N ILE A 78 -17.39 -17.22 -2.76
CA ILE A 78 -18.55 -18.02 -3.15
C ILE A 78 -19.62 -18.02 -2.07
N ARG A 79 -19.24 -18.15 -0.79
CA ARG A 79 -20.21 -18.13 0.31
C ARG A 79 -20.50 -16.73 0.84
N GLY A 80 -19.63 -15.75 0.54
CA GLY A 80 -19.74 -14.39 1.06
C GLY A 80 -19.45 -14.29 2.56
N GLU A 81 -18.62 -15.19 3.11
CA GLU A 81 -18.35 -15.33 4.54
C GLU A 81 -16.95 -14.82 4.89
N SER A 82 -16.85 -14.06 5.97
CA SER A 82 -15.59 -13.54 6.53
C SER A 82 -15.78 -13.25 8.02
N SER A 83 -14.70 -13.28 8.79
CA SER A 83 -14.70 -12.82 10.19
C SER A 83 -14.91 -11.30 10.35
N GLU A 84 -14.74 -10.52 9.27
CA GLU A 84 -14.83 -9.06 9.31
C GLU A 84 -16.27 -8.52 9.17
N TRP A 85 -17.23 -9.36 8.77
CA TRP A 85 -18.63 -8.95 8.65
C TRP A 85 -19.61 -10.02 9.11
N THR A 86 -20.84 -9.62 9.32
CA THR A 86 -21.92 -10.54 9.72
C THR A 86 -22.74 -10.98 8.51
N GLY A 87 -23.08 -12.26 8.47
CA GLY A 87 -23.90 -12.86 7.40
C GLY A 87 -23.14 -13.04 6.09
N GLN A 88 -23.90 -13.27 5.03
CA GLN A 88 -23.34 -13.47 3.69
C GLN A 88 -23.29 -12.14 2.93
N ARG A 89 -22.10 -11.69 2.58
CA ARG A 89 -21.84 -10.44 1.89
C ARG A 89 -21.03 -10.71 0.61
N HIS A 90 -21.73 -11.22 -0.41
CA HIS A 90 -21.12 -11.47 -1.73
C HIS A 90 -20.60 -10.18 -2.37
N ASP A 91 -21.25 -9.06 -2.12
CA ASP A 91 -20.84 -7.72 -2.56
C ASP A 91 -19.44 -7.36 -2.03
N LEU A 92 -19.17 -7.62 -0.75
CA LEU A 92 -17.86 -7.39 -0.15
C LEU A 92 -16.81 -8.41 -0.61
N GLY A 93 -17.21 -9.66 -0.84
CA GLY A 93 -16.32 -10.68 -1.40
C GLY A 93 -15.83 -10.30 -2.81
N GLU A 94 -16.72 -9.79 -3.67
CA GLU A 94 -16.35 -9.32 -5.00
C GLU A 94 -15.48 -8.05 -4.94
N LEU A 95 -15.76 -7.12 -4.03
CA LEU A 95 -14.91 -5.95 -3.82
C LEU A 95 -13.52 -6.32 -3.30
N ALA A 96 -13.43 -7.32 -2.41
CA ALA A 96 -12.14 -7.81 -1.93
C ALA A 96 -11.28 -8.39 -3.06
N LYS A 97 -11.90 -9.11 -4.01
CA LYS A 97 -11.23 -9.56 -5.24
C LYS A 97 -10.80 -8.36 -6.09
N LEU A 98 -11.69 -7.40 -6.28
CA LEU A 98 -11.42 -6.21 -7.09
C LEU A 98 -10.24 -5.38 -6.52
N PHE A 99 -10.04 -5.37 -5.19
CA PHE A 99 -8.87 -4.75 -4.56
C PHE A 99 -7.58 -5.47 -4.95
N VAL A 100 -7.58 -6.80 -4.94
CA VAL A 100 -6.43 -7.58 -5.45
C VAL A 100 -6.18 -7.24 -6.91
N GLY A 101 -7.24 -7.24 -7.72
CA GLY A 101 -7.15 -6.89 -9.14
C GLY A 101 -6.57 -5.51 -9.39
N GLY A 102 -6.97 -4.51 -8.60
CA GLY A 102 -6.41 -3.17 -8.70
C GLY A 102 -4.91 -3.09 -8.42
N THR A 103 -4.44 -3.83 -7.41
CA THR A 103 -3.00 -3.90 -7.10
C THR A 103 -2.23 -4.65 -8.19
N LEU A 104 -2.79 -5.73 -8.75
CA LEU A 104 -2.16 -6.44 -9.86
C LEU A 104 -2.15 -5.60 -11.14
N THR A 105 -3.24 -4.89 -11.46
CA THR A 105 -3.26 -3.93 -12.57
C THR A 105 -2.19 -2.84 -12.39
N ALA A 106 -2.01 -2.32 -11.18
CA ALA A 106 -0.95 -1.37 -10.88
C ALA A 106 0.45 -1.98 -11.08
N LEU A 107 0.67 -3.21 -10.62
CA LEU A 107 1.92 -3.96 -10.84
C LEU A 107 2.22 -4.11 -12.33
N ASP A 108 1.24 -4.52 -13.14
CA ASP A 108 1.42 -4.74 -14.59
C ASP A 108 1.86 -3.46 -15.31
N THR A 109 1.33 -2.28 -14.89
CA THR A 109 1.79 -1.01 -15.49
C THR A 109 3.25 -0.69 -15.17
N LEU A 110 3.75 -1.12 -14.00
CA LEU A 110 5.14 -0.95 -13.60
C LEU A 110 6.06 -1.95 -14.34
N ILE A 111 5.63 -3.19 -14.47
CA ILE A 111 6.36 -4.25 -15.19
C ILE A 111 6.47 -3.92 -16.68
N ASP A 112 5.40 -3.42 -17.29
CA ASP A 112 5.37 -3.00 -18.69
C ASP A 112 6.12 -1.67 -18.94
N PHE A 113 6.74 -1.10 -17.93
CA PHE A 113 7.43 0.20 -17.98
C PHE A 113 6.54 1.35 -18.49
N LYS A 114 5.21 1.28 -18.27
CA LYS A 114 4.28 2.34 -18.65
C LYS A 114 4.41 3.56 -17.73
N THR A 115 4.86 3.33 -16.50
CA THR A 115 5.09 4.38 -15.49
C THR A 115 6.17 3.94 -14.50
N ARG A 116 6.67 4.88 -13.69
CA ARG A 116 7.51 4.60 -12.50
C ARG A 116 6.76 4.77 -11.19
N LEU A 117 5.50 5.23 -11.24
CA LEU A 117 4.62 5.34 -10.08
C LEU A 117 3.23 4.84 -10.43
N ALA A 118 2.83 3.73 -9.82
CA ALA A 118 1.45 3.26 -9.86
C ALA A 118 0.81 3.43 -8.48
N ILE A 119 -0.42 3.92 -8.45
CA ILE A 119 -1.15 4.26 -7.23
C ILE A 119 -2.43 3.42 -7.20
N HIS A 120 -2.64 2.69 -6.11
CA HIS A 120 -3.89 1.97 -5.85
C HIS A 120 -4.31 2.17 -4.40
N LEU A 121 -5.15 3.17 -4.13
CA LEU A 121 -5.52 3.57 -2.77
C LEU A 121 -6.33 2.51 -2.01
N ALA A 122 -7.02 1.60 -2.70
CA ALA A 122 -7.75 0.49 -2.07
C ALA A 122 -6.84 -0.69 -1.73
N GLY A 123 -5.56 -0.65 -2.10
CA GLY A 123 -4.55 -1.68 -1.86
C GLY A 123 -3.91 -1.62 -0.47
N ALA A 124 -2.89 -2.47 -0.29
CA ALA A 124 -2.13 -2.67 0.94
C ALA A 124 -2.98 -3.21 2.10
N LYS A 125 -3.66 -4.34 1.88
CA LYS A 125 -4.47 -5.05 2.88
C LYS A 125 -3.57 -5.96 3.73
N HIS A 126 -2.70 -5.35 4.51
CA HIS A 126 -1.52 -5.91 5.13
C HIS A 126 -1.76 -6.87 6.31
N HIS A 127 -2.99 -6.89 6.88
CA HIS A 127 -3.34 -7.80 7.98
C HIS A 127 -3.94 -9.13 7.53
N ALA A 128 -4.36 -9.27 6.27
CA ALA A 128 -4.96 -10.51 5.81
C ALA A 128 -3.96 -11.67 5.89
N MET A 129 -4.38 -12.73 6.54
CA MET A 129 -3.60 -13.93 6.78
C MET A 129 -3.90 -14.99 5.71
N ARG A 130 -3.13 -16.09 5.71
CA ARG A 130 -3.30 -17.17 4.73
C ARG A 130 -4.70 -17.74 4.69
N GLU A 131 -5.31 -17.94 5.87
CA GLU A 131 -6.53 -18.71 6.05
C GLU A 131 -7.68 -17.90 6.66
N TYR A 132 -7.48 -16.60 6.93
CA TYR A 132 -8.50 -15.75 7.53
C TYR A 132 -8.24 -14.26 7.30
N SER A 133 -9.31 -13.49 7.36
CA SER A 133 -9.30 -12.02 7.35
C SER A 133 -9.01 -11.46 8.75
N SER A 134 -8.35 -10.33 8.80
CA SER A 134 -7.99 -9.64 10.04
C SER A 134 -7.83 -8.14 9.76
N GLY A 135 -8.14 -7.29 10.74
CA GLY A 135 -7.88 -5.84 10.65
C GLY A 135 -8.50 -5.19 9.42
N PHE A 136 -9.73 -5.54 9.09
CA PHE A 136 -10.48 -5.05 7.93
C PHE A 136 -9.87 -5.46 6.56
N CYS A 137 -8.88 -6.34 6.58
CA CYS A 137 -8.19 -6.85 5.41
C CYS A 137 -8.66 -8.28 5.09
N ILE A 138 -9.10 -8.48 3.84
CA ILE A 138 -9.64 -9.78 3.41
C ILE A 138 -8.58 -10.58 2.67
N PHE A 139 -8.03 -10.04 1.59
CA PHE A 139 -6.92 -10.64 0.86
C PHE A 139 -5.71 -9.70 0.90
N ASN A 140 -4.53 -10.27 1.11
CA ASN A 140 -3.28 -9.52 1.15
C ASN A 140 -2.77 -9.26 -0.27
N ASP A 141 -3.27 -8.22 -0.88
CA ASP A 141 -2.97 -7.85 -2.25
C ASP A 141 -1.48 -7.53 -2.48
N PHE A 142 -0.80 -6.94 -1.49
CA PHE A 142 0.65 -6.69 -1.57
C PHE A 142 1.46 -8.00 -1.52
N ALA A 143 1.05 -8.97 -0.69
CA ALA A 143 1.70 -10.26 -0.68
C ALA A 143 1.48 -11.03 -2.00
N ILE A 144 0.28 -10.94 -2.58
CA ILE A 144 -0.03 -11.52 -3.90
C ILE A 144 0.83 -10.86 -4.98
N ALA A 145 0.84 -9.53 -5.04
CA ALA A 145 1.61 -8.78 -6.04
C ALA A 145 3.12 -9.00 -5.90
N ALA A 146 3.66 -9.01 -4.68
CA ALA A 146 5.07 -9.31 -4.44
C ALA A 146 5.45 -10.74 -4.82
N THR A 147 4.56 -11.72 -4.55
CA THR A 147 4.74 -13.11 -4.97
C THR A 147 4.78 -13.22 -6.49
N LYS A 148 3.86 -12.57 -7.19
CA LYS A 148 3.83 -12.51 -8.67
C LYS A 148 5.08 -11.81 -9.22
N ALA A 149 5.43 -10.64 -8.69
CA ALA A 149 6.60 -9.87 -9.12
C ALA A 149 7.91 -10.67 -9.00
N THR A 150 8.06 -11.45 -7.92
CA THR A 150 9.28 -12.22 -7.68
C THR A 150 9.33 -13.53 -8.46
N ASN A 151 8.20 -14.19 -8.70
CA ASN A 151 8.14 -15.49 -9.35
C ASN A 151 8.07 -15.40 -10.86
N GLU A 152 7.33 -14.44 -11.41
CA GLU A 152 7.09 -14.32 -12.85
C GLU A 152 8.04 -13.31 -13.49
N TYR A 153 8.44 -12.25 -12.78
CA TYR A 153 9.22 -11.13 -13.33
C TYR A 153 10.60 -10.97 -12.70
N GLU A 154 11.04 -11.94 -11.88
CA GLU A 154 12.36 -11.96 -11.25
C GLU A 154 12.69 -10.70 -10.40
N GLN A 155 11.69 -9.95 -9.98
CA GLN A 155 11.89 -8.72 -9.20
C GLN A 155 12.38 -9.03 -7.78
N ARG A 156 13.08 -8.06 -7.20
CA ARG A 156 13.41 -8.00 -5.77
C ARG A 156 12.59 -6.85 -5.18
N VAL A 157 11.63 -7.20 -4.32
CA VAL A 157 10.63 -6.25 -3.82
C VAL A 157 10.96 -5.83 -2.39
N ALA A 158 11.14 -4.54 -2.15
CA ALA A 158 11.15 -3.97 -0.81
C ALA A 158 9.77 -3.36 -0.51
N ILE A 159 9.17 -3.75 0.61
CA ILE A 159 7.87 -3.23 1.07
C ILE A 159 8.12 -2.33 2.27
N PHE A 160 7.86 -1.02 2.11
CA PHE A 160 7.83 -0.04 3.18
C PHE A 160 6.39 0.15 3.63
N ASP A 161 6.09 -0.23 4.86
CA ASP A 161 4.77 -0.12 5.46
C ASP A 161 4.82 0.91 6.58
N CYS A 162 4.17 2.04 6.42
CA CYS A 162 4.07 3.11 7.41
C CYS A 162 2.63 3.32 7.93
N ASP A 163 1.80 2.30 7.82
CA ASP A 163 0.54 2.20 8.56
C ASP A 163 0.83 2.21 10.07
N ALA A 164 -0.07 2.78 10.86
CA ALA A 164 0.11 2.80 12.32
C ALA A 164 0.11 1.40 12.95
N HIS A 165 -0.40 0.40 12.23
CA HIS A 165 -0.48 -0.99 12.68
C HIS A 165 0.58 -1.85 12.00
N HIS A 166 1.16 -2.80 12.75
CA HIS A 166 2.13 -3.74 12.18
C HIS A 166 1.54 -4.54 11.01
N GLY A 167 2.20 -4.56 9.87
CA GLY A 167 1.80 -5.33 8.67
C GLY A 167 2.05 -6.84 8.82
N ASP A 168 1.45 -7.44 9.84
CA ASP A 168 1.69 -8.80 10.30
C ASP A 168 1.35 -9.88 9.26
N GLY A 169 0.28 -9.69 8.50
CA GLY A 169 -0.10 -10.59 7.42
C GLY A 169 0.92 -10.58 6.28
N THR A 170 1.35 -9.39 5.86
CA THR A 170 2.37 -9.23 4.80
C THR A 170 3.69 -9.87 5.21
N GLU A 171 4.16 -9.61 6.44
CA GLU A 171 5.36 -10.23 6.98
C GLU A 171 5.22 -11.77 7.00
N MET A 172 4.13 -12.28 7.57
CA MET A 172 3.91 -13.71 7.73
C MET A 172 3.84 -14.45 6.39
N LEU A 173 3.16 -13.88 5.40
CA LEU A 173 2.99 -14.50 4.10
C LEU A 173 4.29 -14.50 3.27
N LEU A 174 5.13 -13.48 3.43
CA LEU A 174 6.32 -13.27 2.59
C LEU A 174 7.65 -13.68 3.24
N LYS A 175 7.69 -13.98 4.55
CA LYS A 175 8.94 -14.26 5.29
C LYS A 175 9.82 -15.38 4.70
N LYS A 176 9.27 -16.28 3.90
CA LYS A 176 10.04 -17.34 3.23
C LYS A 176 10.55 -16.93 1.84
N ASN A 177 10.07 -15.84 1.30
CA ASN A 177 10.48 -15.35 -0.02
C ASN A 177 11.77 -14.52 0.07
N LYS A 178 12.89 -15.09 -0.36
CA LYS A 178 14.20 -14.44 -0.27
C LYS A 178 14.38 -13.24 -1.20
N LYS A 179 13.46 -13.03 -2.14
CA LYS A 179 13.43 -11.87 -3.04
C LYS A 179 12.53 -10.74 -2.49
N VAL A 180 11.98 -10.89 -1.28
CA VAL A 180 11.17 -9.86 -0.62
C VAL A 180 11.84 -9.43 0.69
N MET A 181 11.79 -8.14 0.95
CA MET A 181 12.09 -7.51 2.23
C MET A 181 10.84 -6.76 2.71
N THR A 182 10.39 -7.00 3.91
CA THR A 182 9.32 -6.23 4.56
C THR A 182 9.92 -5.31 5.61
N TYR A 183 9.44 -4.07 5.67
CA TYR A 183 9.84 -3.08 6.65
C TYR A 183 8.59 -2.36 7.16
N SER A 184 8.22 -2.56 8.42
CA SER A 184 7.02 -2.01 9.03
C SER A 184 7.36 -1.01 10.14
N VAL A 185 6.83 0.21 10.00
CA VAL A 185 6.91 1.28 11.00
C VAL A 185 5.54 1.41 11.65
N HIS A 186 5.41 1.11 12.93
CA HIS A 186 4.09 1.02 13.54
C HIS A 186 4.11 1.40 15.03
N GLU A 187 2.94 1.71 15.58
CA GLU A 187 2.80 2.01 17.01
C GLU A 187 2.90 0.73 17.83
N TYR A 188 3.74 0.76 18.85
CA TYR A 188 3.89 -0.30 19.82
C TYR A 188 2.66 -0.42 20.72
N GLY A 189 2.20 -1.64 20.94
CA GLY A 189 1.18 -1.94 21.97
C GLY A 189 -0.27 -1.79 21.53
N ILE A 190 -0.51 -1.44 20.27
CA ILE A 190 -1.84 -1.47 19.67
C ILE A 190 -2.06 -2.76 18.86
N PHE A 191 -3.22 -2.92 18.22
CA PHE A 191 -3.48 -4.04 17.29
C PHE A 191 -2.37 -4.11 16.21
N PRO A 192 -1.94 -5.28 15.76
CA PRO A 192 -2.29 -6.64 16.20
C PRO A 192 -1.46 -7.13 17.41
N GLY A 193 -0.60 -6.31 17.99
CA GLY A 193 0.24 -6.65 19.14
C GLY A 193 1.50 -7.45 18.80
N SER A 194 1.89 -7.46 17.53
CA SER A 194 3.12 -8.10 17.00
C SER A 194 4.12 -7.06 16.50
N GLY A 195 5.22 -7.49 15.88
CA GLY A 195 6.21 -6.57 15.27
C GLY A 195 7.18 -5.92 16.26
N LEU A 196 7.40 -6.51 17.44
CA LEU A 196 8.34 -5.96 18.43
C LEU A 196 9.80 -6.11 18.03
N LEU A 197 10.11 -7.18 17.33
CA LEU A 197 11.47 -7.55 16.96
C LEU A 197 11.53 -7.86 15.47
N SER A 198 12.62 -7.47 14.84
CA SER A 198 12.93 -7.84 13.46
C SER A 198 13.40 -9.30 13.36
N ASP A 199 13.02 -9.98 12.28
CA ASP A 199 13.64 -11.25 11.86
C ASP A 199 14.57 -11.00 10.66
N TYR A 200 15.81 -10.68 10.94
CA TYR A 200 16.81 -10.40 9.90
C TYR A 200 17.05 -11.60 8.95
N SER A 201 16.84 -12.83 9.45
CA SER A 201 16.98 -14.03 8.61
C SER A 201 15.89 -14.16 7.56
N ALA A 202 14.73 -13.62 7.87
CA ALA A 202 13.58 -13.50 6.96
C ALA A 202 13.55 -12.18 6.18
N ARG A 203 14.45 -11.23 6.46
CA ARG A 203 14.40 -9.85 5.95
C ARG A 203 13.11 -9.13 6.33
N ALA A 204 12.59 -9.43 7.52
CA ALA A 204 11.46 -8.74 8.12
C ALA A 204 11.97 -7.77 9.19
N TYR A 205 11.87 -6.48 8.86
CA TYR A 205 12.34 -5.41 9.72
C TYR A 205 11.12 -4.74 10.37
N ASN A 206 11.21 -4.54 11.68
CA ASN A 206 10.17 -3.93 12.48
C ASN A 206 10.72 -2.72 13.24
N PHE A 207 10.05 -1.59 13.12
CA PHE A 207 10.39 -0.34 13.77
C PHE A 207 9.21 0.13 14.64
N PRO A 208 9.06 -0.45 15.86
CA PRO A 208 7.97 -0.09 16.76
C PRO A 208 8.22 1.29 17.38
N LEU A 209 7.22 2.17 17.33
CA LEU A 209 7.23 3.52 17.85
C LEU A 209 6.32 3.64 19.08
N ALA A 210 6.68 4.51 20.01
CA ALA A 210 5.79 4.84 21.12
C ALA A 210 4.61 5.70 20.65
N GLY A 211 3.45 5.52 21.25
CA GLY A 211 2.32 6.45 21.04
C GLY A 211 2.75 7.90 21.34
N GLY A 212 2.28 8.84 20.55
CA GLY A 212 2.70 10.25 20.60
C GLY A 212 3.95 10.58 19.77
N THR A 213 4.60 9.61 19.14
CA THR A 213 5.73 9.87 18.24
C THR A 213 5.26 10.62 16.99
N GLY A 214 5.95 11.70 16.66
CA GLY A 214 5.69 12.55 15.50
C GLY A 214 6.53 12.21 14.27
N ASP A 215 6.68 13.20 13.39
CA ASP A 215 7.37 13.05 12.10
C ASP A 215 8.82 12.57 12.24
N GLU A 216 9.52 12.94 13.31
CA GLU A 216 10.89 12.51 13.57
C GLU A 216 11.04 10.99 13.62
N GLY A 217 10.03 10.29 14.18
CA GLY A 217 10.03 8.82 14.21
C GLY A 217 9.83 8.22 12.82
N LEU A 218 8.88 8.76 12.05
CA LEU A 218 8.63 8.32 10.67
C LEU A 218 9.86 8.55 9.77
N LEU A 219 10.48 9.73 9.87
CA LEU A 219 11.63 10.07 9.03
C LEU A 219 12.85 9.22 9.40
N SER A 220 13.12 9.03 10.69
CA SER A 220 14.21 8.14 11.15
C SER A 220 14.00 6.70 10.68
N ALA A 221 12.76 6.19 10.75
CA ALA A 221 12.43 4.86 10.26
C ALA A 221 12.58 4.76 8.72
N THR A 222 12.27 5.84 8.00
CA THR A 222 12.49 5.92 6.55
C THR A 222 13.98 5.87 6.22
N GLU A 223 14.83 6.60 6.93
CA GLU A 223 16.29 6.53 6.76
C GLU A 223 16.82 5.10 6.94
N MET A 224 16.39 4.43 8.01
CA MET A 224 16.80 3.04 8.27
C MET A 224 16.26 2.05 7.23
N PHE A 225 15.06 2.29 6.65
CA PHE A 225 14.57 1.53 5.51
C PHE A 225 15.50 1.69 4.30
N LEU A 226 15.90 2.92 4.00
CA LEU A 226 16.80 3.21 2.88
C LEU A 226 18.18 2.53 3.09
N GLU A 227 18.71 2.54 4.30
CA GLU A 227 19.92 1.80 4.66
C GLU A 227 19.77 0.28 4.46
N ALA A 228 18.64 -0.30 4.89
CA ALA A 228 18.35 -1.72 4.66
C ALA A 228 18.26 -2.06 3.16
N CYS A 229 17.76 -1.14 2.35
CA CYS A 229 17.70 -1.28 0.90
C CYS A 229 19.11 -1.29 0.25
N GLU A 230 20.12 -0.64 0.83
CA GLU A 230 21.50 -0.68 0.30
C GLU A 230 22.07 -2.11 0.30
N GLU A 231 21.77 -2.90 1.31
CA GLU A 231 22.15 -4.32 1.35
C GLU A 231 21.24 -5.18 0.47
N PHE A 232 19.92 -4.93 0.56
CA PHE A 232 18.94 -5.76 -0.12
C PHE A 232 18.95 -5.54 -1.64
N GLN A 233 19.27 -4.34 -2.15
CA GLN A 233 19.27 -3.97 -3.57
C GLN A 233 17.93 -4.28 -4.26
N PRO A 234 16.82 -3.64 -3.85
CA PRO A 234 15.53 -3.86 -4.48
C PRO A 234 15.54 -3.42 -5.94
N THR A 235 14.73 -4.04 -6.78
CA THR A 235 14.46 -3.58 -8.14
C THR A 235 13.08 -2.93 -8.26
N MET A 236 12.25 -3.09 -7.22
CA MET A 236 10.90 -2.53 -7.13
C MET A 236 10.55 -2.24 -5.67
N ILE A 237 9.80 -1.17 -5.43
CA ILE A 237 9.39 -0.76 -4.09
C ILE A 237 7.86 -0.73 -4.00
N PHE A 238 7.31 -1.31 -2.95
CA PHE A 238 5.92 -1.15 -2.57
C PHE A 238 5.85 -0.29 -1.33
N VAL A 239 4.89 0.61 -1.29
CA VAL A 239 4.64 1.49 -0.16
C VAL A 239 3.20 1.29 0.33
N ALA A 240 3.04 0.72 1.51
CA ALA A 240 1.77 0.70 2.23
C ALA A 240 1.69 1.98 3.07
N CYS A 241 0.91 2.97 2.58
CA CYS A 241 0.81 4.28 3.19
C CYS A 241 -0.49 4.42 3.96
N GLY A 242 -0.56 3.79 5.14
CA GLY A 242 -1.65 4.03 6.08
C GLY A 242 -1.64 5.48 6.54
N ALA A 243 -2.81 6.12 6.48
CA ALA A 243 -2.98 7.49 6.95
C ALA A 243 -3.32 7.56 8.45
N ASP A 244 -3.41 6.43 9.10
CA ASP A 244 -3.78 6.28 10.49
C ASP A 244 -2.66 6.61 11.50
N GLY A 245 -1.43 6.81 11.05
CA GLY A 245 -0.38 7.43 11.85
C GLY A 245 -0.53 8.94 12.02
N LEU A 246 -1.46 9.57 11.29
CA LEU A 246 -1.72 11.02 11.39
C LEU A 246 -2.28 11.38 12.77
N ALA A 247 -1.83 12.51 13.32
CA ALA A 247 -2.42 13.09 14.51
C ALA A 247 -3.94 13.27 14.32
N ASN A 248 -4.75 12.83 15.26
CA ASN A 248 -6.21 12.80 15.24
C ASN A 248 -6.87 11.57 14.59
N ASP A 249 -6.14 10.64 13.98
CA ASP A 249 -6.77 9.39 13.56
C ASP A 249 -7.30 8.63 14.80
N PRO A 250 -8.51 8.10 14.75
CA PRO A 250 -9.12 7.48 15.93
C PRO A 250 -8.53 6.11 16.34
N LEU A 251 -7.71 5.48 15.48
CA LEU A 251 -7.22 4.12 15.73
C LEU A 251 -5.74 4.04 16.11
N SER A 252 -5.04 5.19 16.18
CA SER A 252 -3.67 5.23 16.69
C SER A 252 -3.41 6.46 17.55
N ASN A 253 -2.27 6.47 18.24
CA ASN A 253 -1.82 7.61 19.03
C ASN A 253 -0.58 8.29 18.43
N LEU A 254 -0.14 7.88 17.24
CA LEU A 254 0.94 8.54 16.52
C LEU A 254 0.56 9.98 16.18
N GLN A 255 1.56 10.83 15.95
CA GLN A 255 1.36 12.25 15.75
C GLN A 255 2.05 12.73 14.46
N TYR A 256 1.97 11.92 13.40
CA TYR A 256 2.49 12.33 12.10
C TYR A 256 1.70 13.49 11.52
N THR A 257 2.34 14.25 10.65
CA THR A 257 1.71 15.30 9.86
C THR A 257 1.70 14.93 8.38
N ALA A 258 0.86 15.61 7.59
CA ALA A 258 0.89 15.47 6.14
C ALA A 258 2.28 15.83 5.54
N ASP A 259 3.00 16.78 6.16
CA ASP A 259 4.36 17.14 5.76
C ASP A 259 5.37 16.02 6.05
N GLY A 260 5.24 15.33 7.19
CA GLY A 260 6.05 14.15 7.53
C GLY A 260 5.87 13.04 6.51
N TYR A 261 4.63 12.71 6.14
CA TYR A 261 4.35 11.75 5.08
C TYR A 261 4.95 12.17 3.73
N PHE A 262 4.76 13.44 3.34
CA PHE A 262 5.36 13.94 2.09
C PHE A 262 6.88 13.78 2.09
N LYS A 263 7.56 14.17 3.17
CA LYS A 263 9.02 14.09 3.29
C LYS A 263 9.51 12.64 3.25
N SER A 264 8.88 11.73 3.99
CA SER A 264 9.21 10.31 3.97
C SER A 264 9.12 9.75 2.54
N MET A 265 8.03 10.01 1.84
CA MET A 265 7.83 9.55 0.45
C MET A 265 8.84 10.20 -0.50
N ARG A 266 9.18 11.47 -0.29
CA ARG A 266 10.19 12.18 -1.10
C ARG A 266 11.58 11.57 -0.92
N MET A 267 11.98 11.23 0.31
CA MET A 267 13.23 10.53 0.60
C MET A 267 13.33 9.20 -0.17
N ILE A 268 12.25 8.41 -0.19
CA ILE A 268 12.19 7.16 -0.94
C ILE A 268 12.39 7.42 -2.44
N ARG A 269 11.68 8.40 -3.03
CA ARG A 269 11.80 8.71 -4.45
C ARG A 269 13.19 9.27 -4.81
N GLU A 270 13.80 10.07 -3.96
CA GLU A 270 15.14 10.62 -4.19
C GLU A 270 16.22 9.55 -4.17
N GLN A 271 16.13 8.58 -3.26
CA GLN A 271 17.04 7.42 -3.23
C GLN A 271 16.83 6.49 -4.42
N PHE A 272 15.59 6.38 -4.91
CA PHE A 272 15.20 5.45 -5.97
C PHE A 272 14.53 6.17 -7.15
N PRO A 273 15.23 7.12 -7.83
CA PRO A 273 14.62 7.99 -8.83
C PRO A 273 14.04 7.23 -10.02
N ASP A 274 14.67 6.12 -10.39
CA ASP A 274 14.31 5.33 -11.57
C ASP A 274 13.54 4.03 -11.26
N HIS A 275 13.39 3.68 -9.98
CA HIS A 275 12.73 2.44 -9.59
C HIS A 275 11.21 2.54 -9.76
N PRO A 276 10.57 1.46 -10.21
CA PRO A 276 9.13 1.33 -10.16
C PRO A 276 8.66 1.29 -8.70
N ILE A 277 7.67 2.14 -8.37
CA ILE A 277 7.07 2.23 -7.04
C ILE A 277 5.57 2.01 -7.14
N LEU A 278 5.04 1.11 -6.31
CA LEU A 278 3.61 0.88 -6.13
C LEU A 278 3.18 1.48 -4.79
N LEU A 279 2.23 2.42 -4.83
CA LEU A 279 1.65 3.05 -3.64
C LEU A 279 0.27 2.47 -3.34
N GLY A 280 0.11 1.84 -2.17
CA GLY A 280 -1.16 1.40 -1.61
C GLY A 280 -1.62 2.26 -0.45
N GLY A 281 -2.93 2.37 -0.25
CA GLY A 281 -3.50 3.28 0.74
C GLY A 281 -3.52 2.76 2.18
N ALA A 282 -3.58 1.45 2.39
CA ALA A 282 -3.66 0.81 3.72
C ALA A 282 -4.74 1.41 4.66
N GLY A 283 -4.43 1.68 5.93
CA GLY A 283 -5.32 2.28 6.92
C GLY A 283 -5.60 3.78 6.73
N GLY A 284 -6.31 4.36 7.68
CA GLY A 284 -6.75 5.75 7.68
C GLY A 284 -8.26 5.86 7.82
N TYR A 285 -8.72 6.49 8.91
CA TYR A 285 -10.10 6.38 9.39
C TYR A 285 -10.81 7.73 9.52
N LEU A 286 -10.26 8.75 8.84
CA LEU A 286 -10.85 10.06 8.64
C LEU A 286 -11.20 10.25 7.16
N PRO A 287 -12.22 9.52 6.64
CA PRO A 287 -12.46 9.30 5.22
C PRO A 287 -12.80 10.55 4.42
N ASP A 288 -13.30 11.59 5.08
CA ASP A 288 -13.82 12.79 4.44
C ASP A 288 -12.79 13.93 4.37
N THR A 289 -11.71 13.85 5.16
CA THR A 289 -10.77 14.96 5.39
C THR A 289 -9.31 14.52 5.30
N GLU A 290 -8.75 13.99 6.38
CA GLU A 290 -7.31 13.82 6.55
C GLU A 290 -6.75 12.58 5.81
N THR A 291 -7.48 11.46 5.79
CA THR A 291 -7.02 10.26 5.04
C THR A 291 -6.77 10.56 3.56
N PRO A 292 -7.71 11.23 2.83
CA PRO A 292 -7.47 11.67 1.46
C PRO A 292 -6.29 12.64 1.31
N GLU A 293 -6.09 13.53 2.29
CA GLU A 293 -4.99 14.49 2.30
C GLU A 293 -3.62 13.79 2.38
N VAL A 294 -3.48 12.82 3.30
CA VAL A 294 -2.25 12.02 3.45
C VAL A 294 -1.93 11.28 2.15
N TRP A 295 -2.90 10.60 1.57
CA TRP A 295 -2.67 9.87 0.31
C TRP A 295 -2.28 10.79 -0.85
N LYS A 296 -2.87 11.99 -0.90
CA LYS A 296 -2.48 13.01 -1.90
C LYS A 296 -1.02 13.43 -1.72
N VAL A 297 -0.60 13.79 -0.50
CA VAL A 297 0.79 14.23 -0.27
C VAL A 297 1.79 13.10 -0.44
N ALA A 298 1.42 11.86 -0.08
CA ALA A 298 2.24 10.68 -0.34
C ALA A 298 2.46 10.45 -1.84
N ALA A 299 1.39 10.51 -2.63
CA ALA A 299 1.49 10.42 -4.09
C ALA A 299 2.38 11.52 -4.66
N LEU A 300 2.22 12.77 -4.22
CA LEU A 300 3.08 13.89 -4.64
C LEU A 300 4.55 13.70 -4.25
N GLY A 301 4.82 13.16 -3.06
CA GLY A 301 6.17 12.82 -2.62
C GLY A 301 6.84 11.80 -3.53
N LEU A 302 6.08 10.82 -4.00
CA LEU A 302 6.57 9.75 -4.88
C LEU A 302 6.53 10.10 -6.39
N MET A 303 5.97 11.24 -6.80
CA MET A 303 6.01 11.63 -8.22
C MET A 303 7.44 11.60 -8.75
N PRO A 304 7.64 11.12 -9.98
CA PRO A 304 8.95 11.15 -10.62
C PRO A 304 9.57 12.54 -10.57
N LEU A 305 10.86 12.58 -10.33
CA LEU A 305 11.60 13.84 -10.36
C LEU A 305 11.70 14.34 -11.80
N PRO A 306 11.57 15.66 -12.05
CA PRO A 306 11.83 16.19 -13.38
C PRO A 306 13.22 15.78 -13.82
N THR A 307 13.35 15.25 -15.02
CA THR A 307 14.66 15.02 -15.62
C THR A 307 15.34 16.38 -15.79
N GLU A 308 16.48 16.59 -15.16
CA GLU A 308 17.29 17.78 -15.45
C GLU A 308 17.58 17.81 -16.96
N VAL A 309 17.01 18.80 -17.64
CA VAL A 309 17.37 19.05 -19.04
C VAL A 309 18.80 19.57 -18.99
N VAL A 310 19.75 18.66 -19.16
CA VAL A 310 21.15 19.07 -19.45
C VAL A 310 21.06 19.87 -20.74
N GLN A 311 21.03 21.18 -20.63
CA GLN A 311 21.15 22.05 -21.81
C GLN A 311 22.52 21.80 -22.43
N PRO A 312 22.57 21.61 -23.73
CA PRO A 312 23.81 21.35 -24.46
C PRO A 312 24.78 22.51 -24.42
#